data_141715d46130201cae63cb548f5e476f
#
_entry.id   141715d46130201cae63cb548f5e476f
#
_cell.length_a   1.000
_cell.length_b   1.000
_cell.length_c   1.000
_cell.angle_alpha   90.00
_cell.angle_beta   90.00
_cell.angle_gamma   90.00
#
_symmetry.space_group_name_H-M   'P 1'
#
loop_
_entity.id
_entity.type
_entity.pdbx_description
1 polymer ?
#
loop_
_entity_poly.entity_id
_entity_poly.type
_entity_poly.pdbx_seq_one_letter_code
_entity_poly.pdbx_strand_id
1 'polypeptide(L)'
;MKRRTVLPVLLAFFCTFLVTVSCAQDPVDTGNVDAGTEETAETTALINETPIQMGYSSWAGWWPWAIAEQEGLFEQNGVNVELIWFDGYLESMQALASGQLDANCQTLNDTISFAGEAVNGEVAVAVNDNSAGNDKVIVAPEINTIDDMVGKTVALEEGVVGDFLLTLALEEAGKSRKDVTIKNLETGAAAAAFAAGQSDGFAGWVPFWETALEREGSKELTSSANFPGAIPDLLVVTQTLVDEQPDVVQALVNTWFDILAFIDEEQDRAYEIMADRASVSAEDFDRYLEGTRFFTLDDNLEAFSPGDSMVHMPYAAEVMADFMVEVGFIPEAPDLEAVLDDQFVAAYAEENA
;
A
#
# COMPACT_ATOMS: atom_id res chain seq x y z
N MET A 1 58.89 10.05 -13.83
CA MET A 1 59.73 8.87 -13.44
C MET A 1 58.77 7.79 -13.00
N LYS A 2 58.52 6.88 -13.83
CA LYS A 2 58.80 5.45 -13.93
C LYS A 2 58.81 4.71 -12.57
N ARG A 3 57.82 3.82 -12.33
CA ARG A 3 58.04 2.36 -12.36
C ARG A 3 56.71 1.61 -12.40
N ARG A 4 56.57 0.85 -13.48
CA ARG A 4 55.66 -0.29 -13.65
C ARG A 4 56.20 -1.49 -12.83
N THR A 5 55.32 -2.29 -12.27
CA THR A 5 55.67 -3.67 -11.95
C THR A 5 54.50 -4.60 -12.39
N VAL A 6 54.92 -5.68 -13.00
CA VAL A 6 54.17 -6.63 -13.83
C VAL A 6 53.80 -7.87 -13.00
N LEU A 7 52.66 -8.44 -13.34
CA LEU A 7 52.07 -9.75 -13.01
C LEU A 7 53.06 -10.93 -12.96
N PRO A 8 52.76 -12.03 -12.24
CA PRO A 8 52.70 -13.26 -12.99
C PRO A 8 51.40 -14.09 -12.80
N VAL A 9 50.98 -14.64 -13.91
CA VAL A 9 50.02 -15.73 -14.16
C VAL A 9 50.55 -17.04 -13.55
N LEU A 10 49.69 -17.75 -12.80
CA LEU A 10 49.96 -19.17 -12.48
C LEU A 10 48.82 -20.01 -13.06
N LEU A 11 49.21 -20.81 -14.03
CA LEU A 11 48.49 -21.97 -14.56
C LEU A 11 48.54 -23.08 -13.50
N ALA A 12 47.42 -23.72 -13.20
CA ALA A 12 47.40 -24.99 -12.48
C ALA A 12 46.48 -25.98 -13.17
N PHE A 13 47.06 -27.13 -13.38
CA PHE A 13 46.72 -28.31 -14.14
C PHE A 13 45.40 -28.99 -13.72
N PHE A 14 44.71 -29.47 -14.74
CA PHE A 14 43.66 -30.50 -14.70
C PHE A 14 44.25 -31.86 -14.33
N CYS A 15 43.71 -32.54 -13.33
CA CYS A 15 43.85 -33.96 -13.12
C CYS A 15 42.48 -34.62 -13.08
N THR A 16 42.11 -35.26 -14.16
CA THR A 16 40.98 -36.18 -14.27
C THR A 16 41.34 -37.51 -13.60
N PHE A 17 40.55 -37.91 -12.59
CA PHE A 17 40.56 -39.27 -12.07
C PHE A 17 39.27 -39.97 -12.50
N LEU A 18 39.40 -40.93 -13.42
CA LEU A 18 38.38 -41.94 -13.69
C LEU A 18 38.48 -43.03 -12.61
N VAL A 19 37.41 -43.23 -11.88
CA VAL A 19 37.22 -44.44 -11.05
C VAL A 19 36.06 -45.23 -11.66
N THR A 20 36.41 -46.38 -12.26
CA THR A 20 35.45 -47.42 -12.68
C THR A 20 35.16 -48.30 -11.47
N VAL A 21 33.91 -48.36 -11.02
CA VAL A 21 33.43 -49.38 -10.07
C VAL A 21 32.48 -50.31 -10.80
N SER A 22 32.81 -51.57 -10.74
CA SER A 22 32.14 -52.70 -11.36
C SER A 22 30.89 -53.12 -10.56
N CYS A 23 29.83 -53.47 -11.27
CA CYS A 23 28.58 -54.03 -10.76
C CYS A 23 28.73 -55.38 -10.06
N ALA A 24 28.05 -55.53 -8.92
CA ALA A 24 27.50 -56.79 -8.47
C ALA A 24 26.02 -56.57 -8.18
N GLN A 25 25.14 -57.27 -8.88
CA GLN A 25 23.69 -57.25 -8.66
C GLN A 25 23.35 -58.40 -7.73
N ASP A 26 22.68 -58.06 -6.59
CA ASP A 26 21.85 -59.01 -5.87
C ASP A 26 20.37 -58.62 -6.00
N PRO A 27 19.44 -59.56 -6.16
CA PRO A 27 18.03 -59.24 -6.40
C PRO A 27 17.33 -58.84 -5.11
N VAL A 28 16.81 -57.64 -5.03
CA VAL A 28 15.96 -57.16 -3.97
C VAL A 28 14.50 -57.29 -4.38
N ASP A 29 13.76 -57.90 -3.45
CA ASP A 29 12.34 -58.18 -3.38
C ASP A 29 11.46 -56.94 -3.71
N THR A 30 10.50 -57.11 -4.62
CA THR A 30 9.51 -56.09 -4.98
C THR A 30 8.42 -56.00 -3.93
N GLY A 31 8.68 -55.28 -2.85
CA GLY A 31 7.62 -54.74 -1.98
C GLY A 31 6.88 -53.59 -2.70
N ASN A 32 5.59 -53.78 -2.82
CA ASN A 32 4.64 -52.80 -3.40
C ASN A 32 4.73 -51.47 -2.61
N VAL A 33 5.38 -50.44 -3.14
CA VAL A 33 5.33 -49.10 -2.59
C VAL A 33 4.15 -48.41 -3.24
N ASP A 34 3.15 -48.18 -2.41
CA ASP A 34 1.98 -47.36 -2.73
C ASP A 34 2.47 -46.01 -3.30
N ALA A 35 2.17 -45.79 -4.55
CA ALA A 35 2.47 -44.49 -5.21
C ALA A 35 1.50 -43.46 -4.60
N GLY A 36 2.00 -42.75 -3.58
CA GLY A 36 1.37 -41.48 -3.20
C GLY A 36 1.25 -40.61 -4.43
N THR A 37 0.05 -40.28 -4.82
CA THR A 37 -0.24 -39.24 -5.79
C THR A 37 0.37 -37.96 -5.26
N GLU A 38 1.52 -37.55 -5.80
CA GLU A 38 1.91 -36.15 -5.75
C GLU A 38 0.82 -35.39 -6.51
N GLU A 39 0.00 -34.66 -5.76
CA GLU A 39 -0.91 -33.67 -6.27
C GLU A 39 -0.03 -32.58 -6.91
N THR A 40 0.20 -32.70 -8.21
CA THR A 40 0.82 -31.61 -8.96
C THR A 40 -0.18 -30.48 -8.94
N ALA A 41 0.10 -29.43 -8.16
CA ALA A 41 -0.62 -28.16 -8.28
C ALA A 41 -0.59 -27.78 -9.78
N GLU A 42 -1.75 -27.70 -10.41
CA GLU A 42 -1.88 -27.17 -11.75
C GLU A 42 -1.46 -25.71 -11.68
N THR A 43 -0.30 -25.38 -12.18
CA THR A 43 0.13 -23.98 -12.30
C THR A 43 -0.79 -23.31 -13.32
N THR A 44 -1.57 -22.36 -12.88
CA THR A 44 -2.41 -21.53 -13.74
C THR A 44 -1.52 -20.83 -14.78
N ALA A 45 -1.91 -20.87 -16.05
CA ALA A 45 -1.14 -20.18 -17.09
C ALA A 45 -1.26 -18.66 -16.88
N LEU A 46 -0.13 -17.95 -16.92
CA LEU A 46 -0.12 -16.50 -16.82
C LEU A 46 -0.86 -15.85 -17.99
N ILE A 47 -1.73 -14.89 -17.70
CA ILE A 47 -2.50 -14.11 -18.68
C ILE A 47 -1.68 -12.97 -19.28
N ASN A 48 -0.61 -12.53 -18.63
CA ASN A 48 0.30 -11.50 -19.11
C ASN A 48 1.76 -12.00 -19.12
N GLU A 49 2.46 -11.80 -20.25
CA GLU A 49 3.89 -12.15 -20.38
C GLU A 49 4.80 -11.07 -19.75
N THR A 50 4.40 -9.79 -19.86
CA THR A 50 5.11 -8.66 -19.26
C THR A 50 4.56 -8.42 -17.87
N PRO A 51 5.40 -8.38 -16.83
CA PRO A 51 4.94 -8.12 -15.48
C PRO A 51 4.21 -6.77 -15.36
N ILE A 52 3.11 -6.75 -14.62
CA ILE A 52 2.46 -5.52 -14.18
C ILE A 52 3.36 -4.86 -13.14
N GLN A 53 3.67 -3.58 -13.34
CA GLN A 53 4.44 -2.77 -12.41
C GLN A 53 3.48 -2.21 -11.35
N MET A 54 3.45 -2.82 -10.14
CA MET A 54 2.57 -2.41 -9.07
C MET A 54 3.34 -1.77 -7.93
N GLY A 55 3.07 -0.49 -7.66
CA GLY A 55 3.68 0.28 -6.59
C GLY A 55 2.91 0.19 -5.27
N TYR A 56 3.62 0.29 -4.16
CA TYR A 56 3.08 0.49 -2.84
C TYR A 56 4.14 1.06 -1.89
N SER A 57 3.72 1.59 -0.75
CA SER A 57 4.61 2.21 0.23
C SER A 57 4.25 1.79 1.65
N SER A 58 4.85 2.43 2.64
CA SER A 58 4.66 2.07 4.04
C SER A 58 3.28 2.48 4.56
N TRP A 59 2.33 1.56 4.50
CA TRP A 59 1.02 1.63 5.12
C TRP A 59 0.55 0.25 5.56
N ALA A 60 -0.06 0.14 6.74
CA ALA A 60 -0.46 -1.15 7.33
C ALA A 60 -1.46 -1.92 6.46
N GLY A 61 -2.35 -1.24 5.76
CA GLY A 61 -3.33 -1.84 4.86
C GLY A 61 -2.78 -2.28 3.52
N TRP A 62 -1.54 -1.91 3.16
CA TRP A 62 -0.89 -2.31 1.90
C TRP A 62 0.17 -3.39 2.07
N TRP A 63 0.68 -3.60 3.30
CA TRP A 63 1.63 -4.68 3.57
C TRP A 63 1.12 -6.08 3.22
N PRO A 64 -0.21 -6.37 3.25
CA PRO A 64 -0.74 -7.65 2.79
C PRO A 64 -0.32 -8.06 1.38
N TRP A 65 -0.04 -7.12 0.47
CA TRP A 65 0.45 -7.45 -0.87
C TRP A 65 1.75 -8.26 -0.88
N ALA A 66 2.58 -8.14 0.18
CA ALA A 66 3.76 -8.97 0.35
C ALA A 66 3.42 -10.47 0.55
N ILE A 67 2.22 -10.79 1.02
CA ILE A 67 1.74 -12.17 1.13
C ILE A 67 1.58 -12.75 -0.28
N ALA A 68 0.96 -12.00 -1.20
CA ALA A 68 0.79 -12.45 -2.57
C ALA A 68 2.12 -12.75 -3.26
N GLU A 69 3.14 -11.91 -3.03
CA GLU A 69 4.50 -12.12 -3.54
C GLU A 69 5.16 -13.36 -2.92
N GLN A 70 5.07 -13.54 -1.59
CA GLN A 70 5.79 -14.62 -0.90
C GLN A 70 5.10 -15.98 -0.99
N GLU A 71 3.77 -16.01 -1.03
CA GLU A 71 2.98 -17.25 -1.07
C GLU A 71 2.50 -17.61 -2.50
N GLY A 72 2.88 -16.79 -3.50
CA GLY A 72 2.62 -17.06 -4.92
C GLY A 72 1.15 -16.91 -5.31
N LEU A 73 0.40 -16.01 -4.64
CA LEU A 73 -1.02 -15.81 -4.96
C LEU A 73 -1.23 -15.10 -6.29
N PHE A 74 -0.27 -14.30 -6.75
CA PHE A 74 -0.31 -13.71 -8.10
C PHE A 74 -0.32 -14.79 -9.17
N GLU A 75 0.60 -15.76 -9.10
CA GLU A 75 0.70 -16.86 -10.06
C GLU A 75 -0.50 -17.82 -9.96
N GLN A 76 -1.07 -18.00 -8.76
CA GLN A 76 -2.29 -18.80 -8.58
C GLN A 76 -3.48 -18.17 -9.32
N ASN A 77 -3.56 -16.84 -9.33
CA ASN A 77 -4.54 -16.07 -10.09
C ASN A 77 -4.15 -15.85 -11.55
N GLY A 78 -3.04 -16.42 -12.00
CA GLY A 78 -2.58 -16.34 -13.38
C GLY A 78 -2.05 -14.97 -13.80
N VAL A 79 -1.72 -14.08 -12.86
CA VAL A 79 -1.17 -12.76 -13.15
C VAL A 79 0.31 -12.68 -12.80
N ASN A 80 1.10 -12.04 -13.67
CA ASN A 80 2.52 -11.78 -13.46
C ASN A 80 2.67 -10.33 -12.99
N VAL A 81 3.15 -10.13 -11.76
CA VAL A 81 3.29 -8.82 -11.10
C VAL A 81 4.72 -8.64 -10.63
N GLU A 82 5.28 -7.47 -10.87
CA GLU A 82 6.48 -6.97 -10.20
C GLU A 82 6.04 -5.96 -9.14
N LEU A 83 6.12 -6.36 -7.87
CA LEU A 83 5.70 -5.54 -6.73
C LEU A 83 6.84 -4.60 -6.34
N ILE A 84 6.63 -3.29 -6.44
CA ILE A 84 7.66 -2.25 -6.29
C ILE A 84 7.42 -1.45 -5.01
N TRP A 85 8.36 -1.55 -4.08
CA TRP A 85 8.36 -0.75 -2.87
C TRP A 85 8.87 0.67 -3.12
N PHE A 86 8.15 1.66 -2.59
CA PHE A 86 8.55 3.05 -2.54
C PHE A 86 8.75 3.49 -1.08
N ASP A 87 9.89 4.12 -0.78
CA ASP A 87 10.12 4.71 0.53
C ASP A 87 9.24 5.94 0.75
N GLY A 88 8.97 6.72 -0.31
CA GLY A 88 8.10 7.88 -0.31
C GLY A 88 6.74 7.60 -0.97
N TYR A 89 5.66 7.88 -0.27
CA TYR A 89 4.29 7.66 -0.77
C TYR A 89 3.98 8.56 -1.98
N LEU A 90 4.32 9.85 -1.91
CA LEU A 90 4.12 10.77 -3.04
C LEU A 90 4.87 10.31 -4.29
N GLU A 91 6.06 9.69 -4.14
CA GLU A 91 6.84 9.19 -5.28
C GLU A 91 6.11 8.04 -5.99
N SER A 92 5.42 7.15 -5.27
CA SER A 92 4.64 6.05 -5.87
C SER A 92 3.46 6.57 -6.68
N MET A 93 2.72 7.57 -6.17
CA MET A 93 1.61 8.21 -6.88
C MET A 93 2.09 8.94 -8.14
N GLN A 94 3.19 9.67 -8.04
CA GLN A 94 3.80 10.32 -9.21
C GLN A 94 4.27 9.31 -10.27
N ALA A 95 4.74 8.14 -9.85
CA ALA A 95 5.12 7.06 -10.76
C ALA A 95 3.90 6.49 -11.50
N LEU A 96 2.75 6.28 -10.83
CA LEU A 96 1.51 5.89 -11.48
C LEU A 96 1.00 6.98 -12.42
N ALA A 97 0.86 8.21 -11.95
CA ALA A 97 0.35 9.34 -12.73
C ALA A 97 1.20 9.62 -13.98
N SER A 98 2.52 9.41 -13.92
CA SER A 98 3.42 9.57 -15.07
C SER A 98 3.49 8.34 -16.00
N GLY A 99 2.76 7.25 -15.70
CA GLY A 99 2.72 6.03 -16.50
C GLY A 99 3.97 5.15 -16.37
N GLN A 100 4.69 5.25 -15.25
CA GLN A 100 5.80 4.34 -14.91
C GLN A 100 5.31 3.09 -14.18
N LEU A 101 4.12 3.15 -13.59
CA LEU A 101 3.43 2.02 -12.98
C LEU A 101 2.11 1.75 -13.73
N ASP A 102 1.64 0.52 -13.62
CA ASP A 102 0.34 0.05 -14.12
C ASP A 102 -0.71 0.04 -13.01
N ALA A 103 -0.27 -0.15 -11.76
CA ALA A 103 -1.09 -0.17 -10.56
C ALA A 103 -0.34 0.45 -9.36
N ASN A 104 -1.09 0.96 -8.38
CA ASN A 104 -0.54 1.50 -7.12
C ASN A 104 -1.56 1.36 -5.98
N CYS A 105 -1.06 1.35 -4.75
CA CYS A 105 -1.89 1.52 -3.58
C CYS A 105 -1.89 2.99 -3.17
N GLN A 106 -3.08 3.59 -3.04
CA GLN A 106 -3.22 5.01 -2.64
C GLN A 106 -4.60 5.31 -2.05
N THR A 107 -4.70 6.44 -1.34
CA THR A 107 -5.98 6.87 -0.74
C THR A 107 -6.92 7.48 -1.76
N LEU A 108 -8.22 7.56 -1.43
CA LEU A 108 -9.23 8.15 -2.33
C LEU A 108 -8.97 9.65 -2.59
N ASN A 109 -8.66 10.42 -1.54
CA ASN A 109 -8.38 11.85 -1.70
C ASN A 109 -7.18 12.10 -2.62
N ASP A 110 -6.13 11.27 -2.49
CA ASP A 110 -4.94 11.39 -3.31
C ASP A 110 -5.18 10.92 -4.75
N THR A 111 -5.98 9.85 -4.95
CA THR A 111 -6.44 9.44 -6.28
C THR A 111 -7.22 10.57 -6.97
N ILE A 112 -8.12 11.25 -6.26
CA ILE A 112 -8.85 12.42 -6.80
C ILE A 112 -7.89 13.55 -7.19
N SER A 113 -6.82 13.78 -6.38
CA SER A 113 -5.83 14.81 -6.66
C SER A 113 -5.05 14.57 -7.94
N PHE A 114 -4.70 13.31 -8.22
CA PHE A 114 -3.85 12.92 -9.34
C PHE A 114 -4.63 12.56 -10.61
N ALA A 115 -5.90 12.13 -10.49
CA ALA A 115 -6.71 11.64 -11.62
C ALA A 115 -6.78 12.62 -12.80
N GLY A 116 -6.84 13.94 -12.53
CA GLY A 116 -6.92 14.96 -13.57
C GLY A 116 -5.63 15.16 -14.39
N GLU A 117 -4.48 14.71 -13.88
CA GLU A 117 -3.16 14.89 -14.50
C GLU A 117 -2.52 13.56 -14.93
N ALA A 118 -3.11 12.43 -14.56
CA ALA A 118 -2.60 11.10 -14.86
C ALA A 118 -2.60 10.81 -16.36
N VAL A 119 -1.42 10.45 -16.91
CA VAL A 119 -1.21 10.27 -18.38
C VAL A 119 -2.05 9.11 -18.93
N ASN A 120 -2.25 8.07 -18.13
CA ASN A 120 -2.99 6.86 -18.51
C ASN A 120 -4.32 6.73 -17.76
N GLY A 121 -4.76 7.80 -17.06
CA GLY A 121 -5.89 7.78 -16.14
C GLY A 121 -5.59 7.00 -14.86
N GLU A 122 -6.44 7.14 -13.85
CA GLU A 122 -6.38 6.39 -12.59
C GLU A 122 -7.79 5.94 -12.22
N VAL A 123 -7.93 4.64 -11.91
CA VAL A 123 -9.21 3.99 -11.61
C VAL A 123 -9.06 3.13 -10.37
N ALA A 124 -9.84 3.41 -9.34
CA ALA A 124 -9.95 2.58 -8.15
C ALA A 124 -10.85 1.36 -8.44
N VAL A 125 -10.30 0.16 -8.28
CA VAL A 125 -10.97 -1.10 -8.63
C VAL A 125 -11.28 -1.99 -7.42
N ALA A 126 -10.70 -1.67 -6.26
CA ALA A 126 -11.04 -2.28 -4.97
C ALA A 126 -10.65 -1.35 -3.82
N VAL A 127 -11.34 -1.50 -2.69
CA VAL A 127 -10.95 -0.89 -1.41
C VAL A 127 -10.17 -1.94 -0.61
N ASN A 128 -8.91 -1.64 -0.29
CA ASN A 128 -8.08 -2.50 0.54
C ASN A 128 -8.50 -2.39 2.01
N ASP A 129 -8.58 -1.17 2.52
CA ASP A 129 -8.88 -0.89 3.91
C ASP A 129 -9.37 0.56 4.10
N ASN A 130 -9.64 0.91 5.35
CA ASN A 130 -9.88 2.28 5.76
C ASN A 130 -9.09 2.59 7.02
N SER A 131 -8.41 3.73 7.05
CA SER A 131 -7.75 4.23 8.25
C SER A 131 -8.77 4.53 9.35
N ALA A 132 -8.61 3.88 10.48
CA ALA A 132 -9.50 3.96 11.65
C ALA A 132 -8.74 4.39 12.93
N GLY A 133 -7.74 5.26 12.78
CA GLY A 133 -6.92 5.79 13.85
C GLY A 133 -5.41 5.79 13.57
N ASN A 134 -4.98 5.28 12.42
CA ASN A 134 -3.57 5.17 12.07
C ASN A 134 -3.01 6.37 11.30
N ASP A 135 -3.86 7.26 10.78
CA ASP A 135 -3.45 8.61 10.42
C ASP A 135 -3.65 9.52 11.62
N LYS A 136 -2.63 10.29 11.98
CA LYS A 136 -2.61 11.09 13.20
C LYS A 136 -2.01 12.47 12.99
N VAL A 137 -2.52 13.43 13.77
CA VAL A 137 -1.87 14.71 14.05
C VAL A 137 -1.24 14.64 15.42
N ILE A 138 0.08 14.64 15.49
CA ILE A 138 0.87 14.62 16.73
C ILE A 138 1.38 16.04 17.01
N VAL A 139 1.29 16.49 18.26
CA VAL A 139 1.62 17.85 18.64
C VAL A 139 2.55 17.93 19.83
N ALA A 140 3.22 19.07 19.94
CA ALA A 140 4.06 19.44 21.08
C ALA A 140 3.24 19.53 22.39
N PRO A 141 3.88 19.35 23.58
CA PRO A 141 3.21 19.25 24.87
C PRO A 141 2.25 20.41 25.20
N GLU A 142 2.59 21.63 24.75
CA GLU A 142 1.85 22.86 25.02
C GLU A 142 0.55 23.01 24.20
N ILE A 143 0.39 22.25 23.11
CA ILE A 143 -0.80 22.26 22.24
C ILE A 143 -1.81 21.28 22.80
N ASN A 144 -3.04 21.70 23.08
CA ASN A 144 -4.08 20.87 23.68
C ASN A 144 -5.35 20.80 22.85
N THR A 145 -5.56 21.75 21.96
CA THR A 145 -6.74 21.87 21.12
C THR A 145 -6.35 22.27 19.71
N ILE A 146 -7.26 22.10 18.75
CA ILE A 146 -7.04 22.59 17.37
C ILE A 146 -6.89 24.11 17.35
N ASP A 147 -7.55 24.85 18.26
CA ASP A 147 -7.38 26.30 18.39
C ASP A 147 -5.93 26.71 18.69
N ASP A 148 -5.20 25.90 19.45
CA ASP A 148 -3.79 26.14 19.79
C ASP A 148 -2.86 25.99 18.59
N MET A 149 -3.33 25.39 17.48
CA MET A 149 -2.56 25.23 16.24
C MET A 149 -2.41 26.51 15.43
N VAL A 150 -3.26 27.53 15.69
CA VAL A 150 -3.21 28.81 14.95
C VAL A 150 -1.83 29.46 15.11
N GLY A 151 -1.18 29.74 13.97
CA GLY A 151 0.17 30.32 13.92
C GLY A 151 1.32 29.33 14.15
N LYS A 152 1.03 28.03 14.30
CA LYS A 152 2.02 26.98 14.51
C LYS A 152 2.57 26.45 13.20
N THR A 153 3.71 25.76 13.28
CA THR A 153 4.34 25.07 12.16
C THR A 153 4.10 23.58 12.27
N VAL A 154 3.55 22.97 11.22
CA VAL A 154 3.31 21.52 11.12
C VAL A 154 4.21 20.94 10.04
N ALA A 155 5.00 19.93 10.40
CA ALA A 155 5.79 19.16 9.46
C ALA A 155 4.92 18.02 8.91
N LEU A 156 4.82 17.92 7.60
CA LEU A 156 4.03 16.92 6.87
C LEU A 156 4.45 16.89 5.41
N GLU A 157 4.00 15.90 4.68
CA GLU A 157 4.11 15.85 3.23
C GLU A 157 2.92 16.59 2.61
N GLU A 158 3.22 17.72 1.95
CA GLU A 158 2.21 18.68 1.51
C GLU A 158 1.38 18.11 0.34
N GLY A 159 0.06 18.23 0.44
CA GLY A 159 -0.89 17.89 -0.60
C GLY A 159 -1.28 16.41 -0.63
N VAL A 160 -0.85 15.61 0.36
CA VAL A 160 -1.27 14.21 0.51
C VAL A 160 -2.05 13.98 1.80
N VAL A 161 -2.41 12.74 2.11
CA VAL A 161 -3.35 12.33 3.17
C VAL A 161 -3.09 12.98 4.54
N GLY A 162 -1.82 13.18 4.97
CA GLY A 162 -1.52 13.83 6.25
C GLY A 162 -1.93 15.30 6.27
N ASP A 163 -1.77 16.01 5.16
CA ASP A 163 -2.23 17.40 4.97
C ASP A 163 -3.77 17.45 4.89
N PHE A 164 -4.38 16.46 4.24
CA PHE A 164 -5.83 16.30 4.18
C PHE A 164 -6.44 16.12 5.57
N LEU A 165 -5.93 15.20 6.39
CA LEU A 165 -6.41 14.98 7.76
C LEU A 165 -6.26 16.23 8.64
N LEU A 166 -5.10 16.92 8.57
CA LEU A 166 -4.90 18.17 9.31
C LEU A 166 -5.92 19.23 8.89
N THR A 167 -6.17 19.35 7.59
CA THR A 167 -7.11 20.33 7.04
C THR A 167 -8.54 20.02 7.46
N LEU A 168 -8.97 18.75 7.42
CA LEU A 168 -10.27 18.32 7.96
C LEU A 168 -10.45 18.75 9.42
N ALA A 169 -9.44 18.50 10.26
CA ALA A 169 -9.50 18.84 11.68
C ALA A 169 -9.55 20.37 11.92
N LEU A 170 -8.84 21.15 11.12
CA LEU A 170 -8.87 22.60 11.20
C LEU A 170 -10.25 23.15 10.79
N GLU A 171 -10.80 22.69 9.66
CA GLU A 171 -12.10 23.15 9.16
C GLU A 171 -13.25 22.75 10.12
N GLU A 172 -13.24 21.54 10.70
CA GLU A 172 -14.21 21.14 11.73
C GLU A 172 -14.19 22.09 12.93
N ALA A 173 -13.02 22.61 13.32
CA ALA A 173 -12.86 23.60 14.37
C ALA A 173 -13.12 25.05 13.92
N GLY A 174 -13.59 25.27 12.69
CA GLY A 174 -13.83 26.61 12.12
C GLY A 174 -12.54 27.40 11.88
N LYS A 175 -11.43 26.71 11.66
CA LYS A 175 -10.14 27.26 11.24
C LYS A 175 -9.90 26.91 9.77
N SER A 176 -8.76 27.31 9.27
CA SER A 176 -8.35 27.06 7.90
C SER A 176 -6.91 26.57 7.88
N ARG A 177 -6.59 25.76 6.86
CA ARG A 177 -5.21 25.37 6.58
C ARG A 177 -4.24 26.58 6.53
N LYS A 178 -4.74 27.77 6.18
CA LYS A 178 -3.97 29.03 6.14
C LYS A 178 -3.61 29.56 7.52
N ASP A 179 -4.24 29.08 8.58
CA ASP A 179 -3.96 29.49 9.96
C ASP A 179 -2.73 28.77 10.54
N VAL A 180 -2.16 27.79 9.83
CA VAL A 180 -0.94 27.08 10.16
C VAL A 180 0.14 27.31 9.10
N THR A 181 1.40 27.05 9.44
CA THR A 181 2.51 27.05 8.49
C THR A 181 2.91 25.61 8.18
N ILE A 182 2.81 25.19 6.93
CA ILE A 182 3.27 23.86 6.52
C ILE A 182 4.79 23.89 6.30
N LYS A 183 5.46 22.94 6.93
CA LYS A 183 6.85 22.59 6.67
C LYS A 183 6.84 21.32 5.82
N ASN A 184 6.87 21.51 4.50
CA ASN A 184 6.81 20.41 3.54
C ASN A 184 8.08 19.55 3.62
N LEU A 185 7.92 18.30 3.99
CA LEU A 185 8.95 17.26 4.08
C LEU A 185 8.30 15.92 3.76
N GLU A 186 9.05 14.99 3.20
CA GLU A 186 8.64 13.58 3.12
C GLU A 186 8.26 13.07 4.53
N THR A 187 7.28 12.16 4.64
CA THR A 187 6.61 11.84 5.91
C THR A 187 7.58 11.37 7.01
N GLY A 188 8.55 10.50 6.69
CA GLY A 188 9.56 10.07 7.68
C GLY A 188 10.49 11.21 8.12
N ALA A 189 10.88 12.08 7.19
CA ALA A 189 11.66 13.26 7.50
C ALA A 189 10.85 14.28 8.31
N ALA A 190 9.55 14.41 8.07
CA ALA A 190 8.63 15.24 8.84
C ALA A 190 8.52 14.78 10.30
N ALA A 191 8.36 13.46 10.51
CA ALA A 191 8.32 12.85 11.83
C ALA A 191 9.62 13.11 12.61
N ALA A 192 10.78 12.87 11.98
CA ALA A 192 12.10 13.13 12.56
C ALA A 192 12.32 14.61 12.89
N ALA A 193 11.86 15.53 12.00
CA ALA A 193 11.95 16.96 12.25
C ALA A 193 11.09 17.40 13.45
N PHE A 194 9.89 16.85 13.61
CA PHE A 194 9.05 17.11 14.77
C PHE A 194 9.66 16.52 16.05
N ALA A 195 10.16 15.29 16.03
CA ALA A 195 10.84 14.65 17.16
C ALA A 195 12.04 15.50 17.64
N ALA A 196 12.79 16.11 16.70
CA ALA A 196 13.89 17.03 16.99
C ALA A 196 13.43 18.44 17.43
N GLY A 197 12.13 18.72 17.57
CA GLY A 197 11.60 20.02 17.99
C GLY A 197 11.67 21.12 16.91
N GLN A 198 11.75 20.75 15.63
CA GLN A 198 11.86 21.70 14.52
C GLN A 198 10.50 22.14 13.94
N SER A 199 9.41 21.60 14.48
CA SER A 199 8.02 21.98 14.20
C SER A 199 7.20 21.84 15.47
N ASP A 200 6.01 22.44 15.49
CA ASP A 200 5.07 22.38 16.64
C ASP A 200 4.12 21.18 16.52
N GLY A 201 3.90 20.70 15.31
CA GLY A 201 3.09 19.51 14.99
C GLY A 201 3.71 18.67 13.89
N PHE A 202 3.17 17.46 13.75
CA PHE A 202 3.42 16.49 12.69
C PHE A 202 2.05 15.91 12.27
N ALA A 203 1.85 15.67 10.98
CA ALA A 203 0.71 14.89 10.49
C ALA A 203 1.20 13.80 9.52
N GLY A 204 0.72 12.58 9.71
CA GLY A 204 1.10 11.41 8.93
C GLY A 204 0.59 10.13 9.58
N TRP A 205 1.09 9.00 9.12
CA TRP A 205 0.56 7.66 9.39
C TRP A 205 1.59 6.71 10.03
N VAL A 206 1.19 5.45 10.25
CA VAL A 206 2.08 4.40 10.74
C VAL A 206 3.14 4.03 9.67
N PRO A 207 4.38 3.72 10.10
CA PRO A 207 4.90 3.77 11.47
C PRO A 207 5.44 5.15 11.89
N PHE A 208 5.35 6.16 11.05
CA PHE A 208 6.05 7.45 11.21
C PHE A 208 5.63 8.24 12.45
N TRP A 209 4.37 8.18 12.87
CA TRP A 209 3.95 8.89 14.08
C TRP A 209 4.58 8.32 15.37
N GLU A 210 5.12 7.10 15.36
CA GLU A 210 5.90 6.60 16.49
C GLU A 210 7.18 7.40 16.69
N THR A 211 7.92 7.66 15.59
CA THR A 211 9.08 8.56 15.62
C THR A 211 8.68 9.95 16.15
N ALA A 212 7.52 10.47 15.76
CA ALA A 212 7.03 11.74 16.29
C ALA A 212 6.77 11.67 17.80
N LEU A 213 6.24 10.56 18.31
CA LEU A 213 5.98 10.35 19.75
C LEU A 213 7.25 10.16 20.59
N GLU A 214 8.43 9.98 20.00
CA GLU A 214 9.72 9.99 20.75
C GLU A 214 10.01 11.36 21.39
N ARG A 215 9.39 12.44 20.91
CA ARG A 215 9.51 13.75 21.54
C ARG A 215 8.82 13.74 22.90
N GLU A 216 9.58 14.05 23.96
CA GLU A 216 9.07 14.05 25.34
C GLU A 216 7.81 14.94 25.49
N GLY A 217 6.72 14.34 25.96
CA GLY A 217 5.45 14.99 26.22
C GLY A 217 4.60 15.29 24.98
N SER A 218 5.04 14.90 23.79
CA SER A 218 4.19 14.94 22.58
C SER A 218 2.98 14.03 22.73
N LYS A 219 1.93 14.30 21.99
CA LYS A 219 0.68 13.55 22.07
C LYS A 219 -0.11 13.65 20.78
N GLU A 220 -0.99 12.69 20.58
CA GLU A 220 -2.04 12.76 19.57
C GLU A 220 -3.00 13.92 19.88
N LEU A 221 -3.28 14.75 18.90
CA LEU A 221 -4.30 15.81 18.96
C LEU A 221 -5.61 15.35 18.33
N THR A 222 -5.52 14.66 17.20
CA THR A 222 -6.63 14.04 16.48
C THR A 222 -6.11 12.91 15.60
N SER A 223 -7.01 12.07 15.10
CA SER A 223 -6.69 10.98 14.17
C SER A 223 -7.86 10.70 13.23
N SER A 224 -7.64 9.83 12.25
CA SER A 224 -8.66 9.35 11.31
C SER A 224 -9.87 8.70 12.00
N ALA A 225 -9.70 8.20 13.23
CA ALA A 225 -10.83 7.69 14.04
C ALA A 225 -11.92 8.75 14.32
N ASN A 226 -11.58 10.04 14.25
CA ASN A 226 -12.53 11.15 14.38
C ASN A 226 -13.30 11.43 13.08
N PHE A 227 -12.84 10.91 11.96
CA PHE A 227 -13.39 11.13 10.62
C PHE A 227 -13.68 9.79 9.91
N PRO A 228 -14.65 8.99 10.41
CA PRO A 228 -14.94 7.68 9.86
C PRO A 228 -15.27 7.72 8.35
N GLY A 229 -14.59 6.89 7.56
CA GLY A 229 -14.76 6.82 6.10
C GLY A 229 -14.04 7.92 5.31
N ALA A 230 -13.30 8.82 5.97
CA ALA A 230 -12.59 9.91 5.28
C ALA A 230 -11.28 9.50 4.61
N ILE A 231 -10.72 8.34 4.97
CA ILE A 231 -9.43 7.86 4.41
C ILE A 231 -9.56 6.39 4.04
N PRO A 232 -10.27 6.07 2.94
CA PRO A 232 -10.25 4.73 2.36
C PRO A 232 -8.99 4.57 1.50
N ASP A 233 -8.39 3.39 1.59
CA ASP A 233 -7.18 2.96 0.91
C ASP A 233 -7.52 1.97 -0.20
N LEU A 234 -6.98 2.18 -1.39
CA LEU A 234 -7.48 1.61 -2.64
C LEU A 234 -6.39 0.85 -3.40
N LEU A 235 -6.80 -0.17 -4.12
CA LEU A 235 -6.08 -0.64 -5.31
C LEU A 235 -6.49 0.24 -6.49
N VAL A 236 -5.54 1.01 -7.01
CA VAL A 236 -5.74 1.89 -8.17
C VAL A 236 -4.92 1.37 -9.34
N VAL A 237 -5.53 1.31 -10.51
CA VAL A 237 -4.90 0.89 -11.75
C VAL A 237 -5.01 2.00 -12.79
N THR A 238 -4.20 1.94 -13.87
CA THR A 238 -4.37 2.85 -14.99
C THR A 238 -5.64 2.52 -15.78
N GLN A 239 -6.34 3.54 -16.32
CA GLN A 239 -7.46 3.32 -17.24
C GLN A 239 -7.02 2.51 -18.46
N THR A 240 -5.78 2.71 -18.94
CA THR A 240 -5.22 1.92 -20.03
C THR A 240 -5.18 0.42 -19.70
N LEU A 241 -4.85 0.04 -18.46
CA LEU A 241 -4.86 -1.36 -18.04
C LEU A 241 -6.28 -1.93 -18.02
N VAL A 242 -7.26 -1.15 -17.53
CA VAL A 242 -8.68 -1.54 -17.55
C VAL A 242 -9.17 -1.78 -18.98
N ASP A 243 -8.82 -0.89 -19.91
CA ASP A 243 -9.30 -0.95 -21.30
C ASP A 243 -8.63 -2.07 -22.11
N GLU A 244 -7.33 -2.31 -21.91
CA GLU A 244 -6.55 -3.21 -22.74
C GLU A 244 -6.41 -4.62 -22.15
N GLN A 245 -6.42 -4.75 -20.82
CA GLN A 245 -6.18 -6.01 -20.11
C GLN A 245 -7.12 -6.19 -18.90
N PRO A 246 -8.46 -6.16 -19.06
CA PRO A 246 -9.39 -6.28 -17.94
C PRO A 246 -9.27 -7.61 -17.18
N ASP A 247 -8.88 -8.70 -17.85
CA ASP A 247 -8.64 -9.99 -17.19
C ASP A 247 -7.45 -9.92 -16.18
N VAL A 248 -6.47 -9.08 -16.46
CA VAL A 248 -5.33 -8.82 -15.54
C VAL A 248 -5.81 -8.04 -14.32
N VAL A 249 -6.65 -7.02 -14.52
CA VAL A 249 -7.24 -6.25 -13.41
C VAL A 249 -8.10 -7.15 -12.53
N GLN A 250 -8.92 -8.04 -13.15
CA GLN A 250 -9.71 -9.02 -12.41
C GLN A 250 -8.82 -9.94 -11.57
N ALA A 251 -7.72 -10.43 -12.12
CA ALA A 251 -6.79 -11.29 -11.39
C ALA A 251 -6.12 -10.55 -10.21
N LEU A 252 -5.83 -9.25 -10.33
CA LEU A 252 -5.34 -8.44 -9.19
C LEU A 252 -6.40 -8.32 -8.08
N VAL A 253 -7.66 -8.09 -8.44
CA VAL A 253 -8.76 -8.02 -7.47
C VAL A 253 -9.00 -9.38 -6.81
N ASN A 254 -8.97 -10.47 -7.58
CA ASN A 254 -9.06 -11.84 -7.02
C ASN A 254 -7.92 -12.10 -6.04
N THR A 255 -6.69 -11.71 -6.40
CA THR A 255 -5.51 -11.85 -5.52
C THR A 255 -5.70 -11.11 -4.21
N TRP A 256 -6.32 -9.93 -4.21
CA TRP A 256 -6.60 -9.20 -2.97
C TRP A 256 -7.52 -9.99 -2.02
N PHE A 257 -8.60 -10.56 -2.54
CA PHE A 257 -9.50 -11.36 -1.71
C PHE A 257 -8.88 -12.69 -1.24
N ASP A 258 -8.00 -13.30 -2.05
CA ASP A 258 -7.21 -14.46 -1.63
C ASP A 258 -6.21 -14.12 -0.53
N ILE A 259 -5.61 -12.91 -0.55
CA ILE A 259 -4.78 -12.40 0.54
C ILE A 259 -5.60 -12.34 1.84
N LEU A 260 -6.82 -11.79 1.80
CA LEU A 260 -7.68 -11.72 2.99
C LEU A 260 -8.05 -13.11 3.51
N ALA A 261 -8.34 -14.06 2.62
CA ALA A 261 -8.57 -15.45 2.99
C ALA A 261 -7.33 -16.09 3.65
N PHE A 262 -6.14 -15.84 3.08
CA PHE A 262 -4.88 -16.31 3.66
C PHE A 262 -4.62 -15.72 5.06
N ILE A 263 -4.92 -14.44 5.28
CA ILE A 263 -4.80 -13.79 6.60
C ILE A 263 -5.72 -14.49 7.62
N ASP A 264 -6.92 -14.88 7.21
CA ASP A 264 -7.89 -15.54 8.09
C ASP A 264 -7.49 -17.00 8.39
N GLU A 265 -6.94 -17.72 7.43
CA GLU A 265 -6.57 -19.13 7.53
C GLU A 265 -5.19 -19.36 8.17
N GLU A 266 -4.20 -18.50 7.84
CA GLU A 266 -2.79 -18.65 8.20
C GLU A 266 -2.25 -17.39 8.92
N GLN A 267 -3.01 -16.87 9.90
CA GLN A 267 -2.79 -15.58 10.56
C GLN A 267 -1.35 -15.38 11.06
N ASP A 268 -0.77 -16.37 11.76
CA ASP A 268 0.61 -16.25 12.28
C ASP A 268 1.62 -16.03 11.15
N ARG A 269 1.45 -16.73 10.02
CA ARG A 269 2.32 -16.62 8.85
C ARG A 269 2.10 -15.31 8.10
N ALA A 270 0.85 -14.90 7.95
CA ALA A 270 0.49 -13.61 7.33
C ALA A 270 1.10 -12.45 8.11
N TYR A 271 0.99 -12.46 9.43
CA TYR A 271 1.53 -11.41 10.31
C TYR A 271 3.06 -11.37 10.29
N GLU A 272 3.74 -12.53 10.23
CA GLU A 272 5.19 -12.59 10.04
C GLU A 272 5.62 -11.90 8.74
N ILE A 273 4.96 -12.22 7.62
CA ILE A 273 5.26 -11.64 6.31
C ILE A 273 5.07 -10.12 6.31
N MET A 274 3.94 -9.65 6.83
CA MET A 274 3.60 -8.23 6.87
C MET A 274 4.53 -7.45 7.81
N ALA A 275 4.85 -8.00 9.00
CA ALA A 275 5.77 -7.38 9.94
C ALA A 275 7.20 -7.30 9.39
N ASP A 276 7.67 -8.34 8.69
CA ASP A 276 8.96 -8.34 8.01
C ASP A 276 9.00 -7.27 6.90
N ARG A 277 7.92 -7.15 6.12
CA ARG A 277 7.80 -6.11 5.09
C ARG A 277 7.83 -4.71 5.69
N ALA A 278 7.11 -4.49 6.78
CA ALA A 278 7.07 -3.23 7.51
C ALA A 278 8.38 -2.93 8.25
N SER A 279 9.25 -3.93 8.46
CA SER A 279 10.44 -3.84 9.30
C SER A 279 10.13 -3.42 10.75
N VAL A 280 9.02 -3.92 11.30
CA VAL A 280 8.54 -3.64 12.66
C VAL A 280 8.50 -4.90 13.52
N SER A 281 8.42 -4.75 14.84
CA SER A 281 8.24 -5.88 15.73
C SER A 281 6.81 -6.44 15.65
N ALA A 282 6.59 -7.71 16.01
CA ALA A 282 5.25 -8.27 16.05
C ALA A 282 4.31 -7.52 17.03
N GLU A 283 4.85 -7.01 18.16
CA GLU A 283 4.07 -6.23 19.14
C GLU A 283 3.61 -4.89 18.55
N ASP A 284 4.48 -4.22 17.79
CA ASP A 284 4.15 -2.95 17.13
C ASP A 284 3.14 -3.19 16.00
N PHE A 285 3.33 -4.28 15.26
CA PHE A 285 2.46 -4.68 14.17
C PHE A 285 1.00 -4.86 14.61
N ASP A 286 0.76 -5.57 15.73
CA ASP A 286 -0.59 -5.74 16.29
C ASP A 286 -1.29 -4.40 16.55
N ARG A 287 -0.55 -3.41 17.06
CA ARG A 287 -1.08 -2.05 17.30
C ARG A 287 -1.47 -1.33 16.01
N TYR A 288 -0.74 -1.55 14.92
CA TYR A 288 -1.06 -0.93 13.64
C TYR A 288 -2.31 -1.54 13.02
N LEU A 289 -2.53 -2.84 13.22
CA LEU A 289 -3.77 -3.49 12.76
C LEU A 289 -5.02 -2.98 13.48
N GLU A 290 -4.91 -2.60 14.78
CA GLU A 290 -6.05 -2.04 15.52
C GLU A 290 -6.63 -0.76 14.88
N GLY A 291 -5.78 0.02 14.20
CA GLY A 291 -6.16 1.26 13.53
C GLY A 291 -6.36 1.14 12.02
N THR A 292 -6.38 -0.11 11.48
CA THR A 292 -6.56 -0.41 10.05
C THR A 292 -7.72 -1.38 9.89
N ARG A 293 -8.77 -0.98 9.18
CA ARG A 293 -9.93 -1.83 8.92
C ARG A 293 -9.85 -2.39 7.50
N PHE A 294 -9.46 -3.65 7.33
CA PHE A 294 -9.52 -4.33 6.04
C PHE A 294 -10.97 -4.46 5.56
N PHE A 295 -11.18 -4.25 4.27
CA PHE A 295 -12.50 -4.37 3.65
C PHE A 295 -12.69 -5.76 3.08
N THR A 296 -13.68 -6.48 3.62
CA THR A 296 -14.17 -7.74 3.08
C THR A 296 -14.83 -7.54 1.72
N LEU A 297 -15.23 -8.63 1.06
CA LEU A 297 -16.03 -8.56 -0.17
C LEU A 297 -17.35 -7.79 0.05
N ASP A 298 -18.05 -8.09 1.16
CA ASP A 298 -19.30 -7.40 1.49
C ASP A 298 -19.08 -5.89 1.73
N ASP A 299 -17.99 -5.52 2.43
CA ASP A 299 -17.61 -4.11 2.63
C ASP A 299 -17.30 -3.41 1.29
N ASN A 300 -16.60 -4.08 0.37
CA ASN A 300 -16.31 -3.55 -0.95
C ASN A 300 -17.59 -3.34 -1.78
N LEU A 301 -18.50 -4.34 -1.80
CA LEU A 301 -19.78 -4.21 -2.50
C LEU A 301 -20.64 -3.06 -1.93
N GLU A 302 -20.65 -2.88 -0.61
CA GLU A 302 -21.29 -1.74 0.03
C GLU A 302 -20.61 -0.43 -0.37
N ALA A 303 -19.28 -0.39 -0.31
CA ALA A 303 -18.50 0.82 -0.59
C ALA A 303 -18.70 1.34 -2.02
N PHE A 304 -18.75 0.47 -3.03
CA PHE A 304 -18.98 0.89 -4.40
C PHE A 304 -20.48 1.14 -4.71
N SER A 305 -21.42 0.73 -3.82
CA SER A 305 -22.85 0.95 -4.06
C SER A 305 -23.25 2.41 -3.91
N PRO A 306 -24.30 2.89 -4.60
CA PRO A 306 -24.86 4.22 -4.38
C PRO A 306 -25.37 4.40 -2.95
N GLY A 307 -25.13 5.56 -2.35
CA GLY A 307 -25.60 5.89 -1.00
C GLY A 307 -25.42 7.37 -0.67
N ASP A 308 -25.67 7.75 0.59
CA ASP A 308 -25.65 9.13 1.07
C ASP A 308 -24.78 9.32 2.34
N SER A 309 -23.75 8.47 2.48
CA SER A 309 -22.80 8.52 3.59
C SER A 309 -21.37 8.22 3.13
N MET A 310 -20.38 8.54 3.96
CA MET A 310 -18.97 8.30 3.68
C MET A 310 -18.57 6.81 3.55
N VAL A 311 -19.48 5.88 3.84
CA VAL A 311 -19.30 4.44 3.57
C VAL A 311 -19.31 4.17 2.05
N HIS A 312 -20.09 4.94 1.30
CA HIS A 312 -20.27 4.77 -0.14
C HIS A 312 -19.27 5.64 -0.91
N MET A 313 -18.38 5.01 -1.65
CA MET A 313 -17.30 5.66 -2.41
C MET A 313 -17.78 6.74 -3.38
N PRO A 314 -18.87 6.55 -4.16
CA PRO A 314 -19.37 7.62 -5.02
C PRO A 314 -19.72 8.90 -4.25
N TYR A 315 -20.42 8.75 -3.12
CA TYR A 315 -20.73 9.90 -2.25
C TYR A 315 -19.49 10.47 -1.58
N ALA A 316 -18.60 9.61 -1.05
CA ALA A 316 -17.36 10.04 -0.42
C ALA A 316 -16.47 10.81 -1.40
N ALA A 317 -16.35 10.35 -2.64
CA ALA A 317 -15.57 11.03 -3.69
C ALA A 317 -16.13 12.42 -4.01
N GLU A 318 -17.47 12.59 -4.13
CA GLU A 318 -18.09 13.89 -4.32
C GLU A 318 -17.79 14.85 -3.16
N VAL A 319 -18.01 14.39 -1.91
CA VAL A 319 -17.76 15.19 -0.70
C VAL A 319 -16.29 15.58 -0.59
N MET A 320 -15.38 14.65 -0.86
CA MET A 320 -13.93 14.90 -0.81
C MET A 320 -13.50 15.88 -1.90
N ALA A 321 -13.94 15.68 -3.14
CA ALA A 321 -13.58 16.55 -4.26
C ALA A 321 -14.08 17.99 -4.03
N ASP A 322 -15.32 18.16 -3.59
CA ASP A 322 -15.90 19.47 -3.25
C ASP A 322 -15.07 20.15 -2.14
N PHE A 323 -14.75 19.42 -1.07
CA PHE A 323 -13.91 19.92 0.01
C PHE A 323 -12.52 20.33 -0.48
N MET A 324 -11.87 19.49 -1.29
CA MET A 324 -10.52 19.73 -1.79
C MET A 324 -10.46 20.94 -2.74
N VAL A 325 -11.51 21.18 -3.51
CA VAL A 325 -11.67 22.40 -4.32
C VAL A 325 -11.86 23.62 -3.39
N GLU A 326 -12.71 23.54 -2.38
CA GLU A 326 -12.97 24.64 -1.45
C GLU A 326 -11.72 25.08 -0.70
N VAL A 327 -10.92 24.13 -0.21
CA VAL A 327 -9.68 24.43 0.54
C VAL A 327 -8.49 24.71 -0.38
N GLY A 328 -8.60 24.43 -1.68
CA GLY A 328 -7.62 24.75 -2.71
C GLY A 328 -6.52 23.71 -2.89
N PHE A 329 -6.78 22.44 -2.56
CA PHE A 329 -5.88 21.32 -2.88
C PHE A 329 -5.89 21.02 -4.38
N ILE A 330 -7.07 21.05 -5.00
CA ILE A 330 -7.23 20.88 -6.44
C ILE A 330 -7.96 22.09 -7.03
N PRO A 331 -7.69 22.46 -8.31
CA PRO A 331 -8.33 23.61 -8.94
C PRO A 331 -9.80 23.35 -9.33
N GLU A 332 -10.13 22.11 -9.66
CA GLU A 332 -11.47 21.61 -10.04
C GLU A 332 -11.58 20.11 -9.77
N ALA A 333 -12.79 19.62 -9.57
CA ALA A 333 -13.03 18.19 -9.39
C ALA A 333 -12.79 17.45 -10.71
N PRO A 334 -12.12 16.29 -10.71
CA PRO A 334 -12.00 15.44 -11.89
C PRO A 334 -13.35 14.78 -12.24
N ASP A 335 -13.38 14.01 -13.31
CA ASP A 335 -14.53 13.13 -13.63
C ASP A 335 -14.56 11.96 -12.63
N LEU A 336 -15.37 12.08 -11.59
CA LEU A 336 -15.45 11.11 -10.50
C LEU A 336 -16.06 9.77 -10.92
N GLU A 337 -16.91 9.75 -12.00
CA GLU A 337 -17.44 8.50 -12.54
C GLU A 337 -16.32 7.67 -13.21
N ALA A 338 -15.28 8.33 -13.72
CA ALA A 338 -14.12 7.67 -14.31
C ALA A 338 -13.09 7.19 -13.28
N VAL A 339 -13.15 7.69 -12.03
CA VAL A 339 -12.18 7.32 -10.96
C VAL A 339 -12.54 6.02 -10.26
N LEU A 340 -13.81 5.57 -10.34
CA LEU A 340 -14.32 4.41 -9.60
C LEU A 340 -14.89 3.37 -10.59
N ASP A 341 -14.47 2.10 -10.45
CA ASP A 341 -14.99 1.00 -11.27
C ASP A 341 -15.26 -0.24 -10.41
N ASP A 342 -16.52 -0.54 -10.18
CA ASP A 342 -17.00 -1.64 -9.34
C ASP A 342 -17.09 -2.99 -10.06
N GLN A 343 -16.90 -3.01 -11.41
CA GLN A 343 -17.15 -4.22 -12.21
C GLN A 343 -16.33 -5.43 -11.75
N PHE A 344 -15.09 -5.22 -11.28
CA PHE A 344 -14.18 -6.31 -10.89
C PHE A 344 -14.56 -6.92 -9.54
N VAL A 345 -14.97 -6.10 -8.57
CA VAL A 345 -15.49 -6.58 -7.28
C VAL A 345 -16.81 -7.31 -7.49
N ALA A 346 -17.70 -6.76 -8.34
CA ALA A 346 -18.98 -7.41 -8.67
C ALA A 346 -18.77 -8.76 -9.38
N ALA A 347 -17.82 -8.84 -10.33
CA ALA A 347 -17.50 -10.10 -11.01
C ALA A 347 -16.94 -11.15 -10.02
N TYR A 348 -16.04 -10.76 -9.11
CA TYR A 348 -15.55 -11.67 -8.06
C TYR A 348 -16.70 -12.20 -7.20
N ALA A 349 -17.66 -11.33 -6.82
CA ALA A 349 -18.82 -11.73 -6.04
C ALA A 349 -19.72 -12.74 -6.79
N GLU A 350 -19.91 -12.56 -8.10
CA GLU A 350 -20.70 -13.47 -8.93
C GLU A 350 -20.04 -14.86 -9.07
N GLU A 351 -18.71 -14.91 -9.14
CA GLU A 351 -17.95 -16.17 -9.28
C GLU A 351 -17.88 -16.98 -7.98
N ASN A 352 -17.99 -16.30 -6.82
CA ASN A 352 -17.84 -16.91 -5.49
C ASN A 352 -19.17 -16.98 -4.69
N ALA A 353 -20.33 -16.78 -5.34
CA ALA A 353 -21.67 -16.77 -4.73
C ALA A 353 -22.28 -18.16 -4.46
#